data_a3b2497955625104296f4206e8e25756
#
_entry.id   a3b2497955625104296f4206e8e25756
#
_cell.length_a   1.000
_cell.length_b   1.000
_cell.length_c   1.000
_cell.angle_alpha   90.00
_cell.angle_beta   90.00
_cell.angle_gamma   90.00
#
_symmetry.space_group_name_H-M   'P 1'
#
loop_
_entity.id
_entity.type
_entity.pdbx_description
1 polymer ?
#
loop_
_entity_poly.entity_id
_entity_poly.type
_entity_poly.pdbx_seq_one_letter_code
_entity_poly.pdbx_strand_id
1 'polypeptide(L)'
;MAPDRFTHSATVNASAEHAWEVLQDPQTWGTIAGVERVYDARHTPDGVLRSYRFTVKAAGKSYEGIATTHDADRPSLMAVTIDTPEVMGTITVELTPSNPGGTDMTASLKMKPRGVLSVLVFPVIAMAVGSGFPRQIEEIAARMDA
;
A
#
# COMPACT_ATOMS: atom_id res chain seq x y z
N MET A 1 -5.73 -17.28 15.66
CA MET A 1 -5.98 -16.85 14.28
C MET A 1 -5.12 -15.62 13.97
N ALA A 2 -4.42 -15.65 12.83
CA ALA A 2 -3.61 -14.51 12.44
C ALA A 2 -4.49 -13.30 12.09
N PRO A 3 -4.09 -12.07 12.44
CA PRO A 3 -4.84 -10.89 12.04
C PRO A 3 -4.83 -10.74 10.52
N ASP A 4 -5.96 -10.32 9.97
CA ASP A 4 -6.11 -10.08 8.54
C ASP A 4 -6.25 -8.59 8.20
N ARG A 5 -6.16 -7.73 9.21
CA ARG A 5 -6.28 -6.28 9.06
C ARG A 5 -5.20 -5.58 9.87
N PHE A 6 -4.58 -4.60 9.24
CA PHE A 6 -3.53 -3.79 9.87
C PHE A 6 -3.85 -2.32 9.62
N THR A 7 -3.60 -1.47 10.61
CA THR A 7 -3.82 -0.04 10.50
C THR A 7 -2.68 0.69 11.19
N HIS A 8 -2.19 1.74 10.55
CA HIS A 8 -1.16 2.59 11.13
C HIS A 8 -1.36 4.02 10.66
N SER A 9 -1.11 4.97 11.56
CA SER A 9 -1.19 6.38 11.25
C SER A 9 0.18 7.03 11.39
N ALA A 10 0.46 7.99 10.53
CA ALA A 10 1.71 8.75 10.55
C ALA A 10 1.41 10.21 10.29
N THR A 11 2.24 11.08 10.85
CA THR A 11 2.18 12.52 10.60
C THR A 11 3.15 12.87 9.47
N VAL A 12 2.66 13.62 8.50
CA VAL A 12 3.43 14.07 7.33
C VAL A 12 3.61 15.58 7.43
N ASN A 13 4.84 16.06 7.25
CA ASN A 13 5.16 17.49 7.29
C ASN A 13 5.03 18.12 5.89
N ALA A 14 3.94 17.82 5.21
CA ALA A 14 3.66 18.32 3.86
C ALA A 14 2.15 18.45 3.70
N SER A 15 1.73 19.17 2.68
CA SER A 15 0.31 19.35 2.37
C SER A 15 -0.31 18.03 1.91
N ALA A 16 -1.62 17.92 2.07
CA ALA A 16 -2.36 16.75 1.57
C ALA A 16 -2.21 16.60 0.05
N GLU A 17 -2.14 17.70 -0.70
CA GLU A 17 -1.91 17.64 -2.14
C GLU A 17 -0.55 17.04 -2.47
N HIS A 18 0.50 17.44 -1.77
CA HIS A 18 1.83 16.88 -2.00
C HIS A 18 1.87 15.40 -1.62
N ALA A 19 1.29 15.05 -0.48
CA ALA A 19 1.19 13.65 -0.04
C ALA A 19 0.44 12.81 -1.07
N TRP A 20 -0.66 13.34 -1.61
CA TRP A 20 -1.42 12.67 -2.66
C TRP A 20 -0.56 12.39 -3.88
N GLU A 21 0.22 13.39 -4.34
CA GLU A 21 1.08 13.24 -5.50
C GLU A 21 2.12 12.12 -5.30
N VAL A 22 2.67 12.01 -4.10
CA VAL A 22 3.63 10.94 -3.78
C VAL A 22 2.97 9.57 -3.90
N LEU A 23 1.70 9.45 -3.51
CA LEU A 23 0.94 8.19 -3.64
C LEU A 23 0.68 7.82 -5.11
N GLN A 24 0.74 8.79 -6.04
CA GLN A 24 0.55 8.50 -7.46
C GLN A 24 1.85 8.08 -8.16
N ASP A 25 2.98 8.15 -7.46
CA ASP A 25 4.27 7.69 -8.00
C ASP A 25 4.41 6.18 -7.73
N PRO A 26 4.52 5.36 -8.79
CA PRO A 26 4.65 3.91 -8.60
C PRO A 26 5.87 3.52 -7.79
N GLN A 27 6.93 4.33 -7.78
CA GLN A 27 8.13 4.04 -7.00
C GLN A 27 7.87 4.11 -5.50
N THR A 28 6.88 4.88 -5.06
CA THR A 28 6.47 4.91 -3.65
C THR A 28 6.04 3.53 -3.18
N TRP A 29 5.30 2.82 -3.99
CA TRP A 29 4.84 1.47 -3.68
C TRP A 29 5.97 0.45 -3.78
N GLY A 30 7.00 0.74 -4.57
CA GLY A 30 8.19 -0.09 -4.68
C GLY A 30 9.09 -0.05 -3.45
N THR A 31 8.87 0.88 -2.53
CA THR A 31 9.65 0.95 -1.28
C THR A 31 9.17 -0.04 -0.23
N ILE A 32 8.03 -0.67 -0.46
CA ILE A 32 7.47 -1.65 0.49
C ILE A 32 8.39 -2.87 0.57
N ALA A 33 8.69 -3.30 1.79
CA ALA A 33 9.59 -4.43 2.00
C ALA A 33 9.05 -5.70 1.33
N GLY A 34 9.93 -6.41 0.64
CA GLY A 34 9.57 -7.60 -0.12
C GLY A 34 9.22 -7.30 -1.56
N VAL A 35 8.86 -6.07 -1.90
CA VAL A 35 8.61 -5.71 -3.29
C VAL A 35 9.95 -5.60 -4.00
N GLU A 36 10.15 -6.45 -5.00
CA GLU A 36 11.39 -6.50 -5.77
C GLU A 36 11.36 -5.53 -6.95
N ARG A 37 10.16 -5.31 -7.51
CA ARG A 37 10.02 -4.56 -8.74
C ARG A 37 8.59 -4.06 -8.90
N VAL A 38 8.45 -2.84 -9.40
CA VAL A 38 7.18 -2.24 -9.83
C VAL A 38 7.33 -1.89 -11.30
N TYR A 39 6.35 -2.27 -12.12
CA TYR A 39 6.42 -2.06 -13.57
C TYR A 39 5.01 -1.95 -14.15
N ASP A 40 4.94 -1.58 -15.44
CA ASP A 40 3.67 -1.41 -16.17
C ASP A 40 2.69 -0.47 -15.46
N ALA A 41 3.21 0.61 -14.90
CA ALA A 41 2.37 1.61 -14.24
C ALA A 41 1.53 2.35 -15.27
N ARG A 42 0.25 2.52 -14.96
CA ARG A 42 -0.70 3.26 -15.80
C ARG A 42 -1.35 4.35 -14.96
N HIS A 43 -1.50 5.51 -15.57
CA HIS A 43 -2.15 6.66 -14.93
C HIS A 43 -3.37 7.07 -15.73
N THR A 44 -4.34 7.68 -15.02
CA THR A 44 -5.48 8.31 -15.69
C THR A 44 -5.01 9.63 -16.32
N PRO A 45 -5.82 10.26 -17.23
CA PRO A 45 -5.44 11.54 -17.81
C PRO A 45 -5.22 12.66 -16.78
N ASP A 46 -5.86 12.58 -15.61
CA ASP A 46 -5.69 13.54 -14.52
C ASP A 46 -4.60 13.15 -13.52
N GLY A 47 -3.80 12.12 -13.83
CA GLY A 47 -2.59 11.81 -13.07
C GLY A 47 -2.76 10.82 -11.91
N VAL A 48 -3.92 10.20 -11.77
CA VAL A 48 -4.12 9.17 -10.74
C VAL A 48 -3.49 7.87 -11.17
N LEU A 49 -2.72 7.26 -10.28
CA LEU A 49 -2.12 5.94 -10.52
C LEU A 49 -3.25 4.91 -10.56
N ARG A 50 -3.55 4.42 -11.75
CA ARG A 50 -4.67 3.53 -11.98
C ARG A 50 -4.33 2.09 -11.66
N SER A 51 -3.16 1.65 -12.08
CA SER A 51 -2.71 0.27 -11.86
C SER A 51 -1.20 0.17 -12.05
N TYR A 52 -0.64 -0.87 -11.47
CA TYR A 52 0.75 -1.26 -11.75
C TYR A 52 0.89 -2.75 -11.49
N ARG A 53 1.93 -3.32 -12.04
CA ARG A 53 2.32 -4.70 -11.75
C ARG A 53 3.52 -4.69 -10.83
N PHE A 54 3.66 -5.74 -10.05
CA PHE A 54 4.78 -5.85 -9.13
C PHE A 54 5.19 -7.30 -8.95
N THR A 55 6.44 -7.49 -8.52
CA THR A 55 6.91 -8.76 -8.00
C THR A 55 7.23 -8.57 -6.52
N VAL A 56 6.82 -9.53 -5.71
CA VAL A 56 7.07 -9.49 -4.27
C VAL A 56 7.67 -10.83 -3.85
N LYS A 57 8.63 -10.76 -2.94
CA LYS A 57 9.24 -11.94 -2.35
C LYS A 57 8.65 -12.18 -0.96
N ALA A 58 8.11 -13.37 -0.76
CA ALA A 58 7.53 -13.76 0.51
C ALA A 58 7.75 -15.26 0.72
N ALA A 59 8.11 -15.65 1.93
CA ALA A 59 8.33 -17.07 2.30
C ALA A 59 9.29 -17.78 1.34
N GLY A 60 10.33 -17.08 0.86
CA GLY A 60 11.34 -17.64 -0.02
C GLY A 60 10.96 -17.79 -1.48
N LYS A 61 9.77 -17.29 -1.86
CA LYS A 61 9.28 -17.36 -3.24
C LYS A 61 8.95 -15.96 -3.75
N SER A 62 9.05 -15.80 -5.07
CA SER A 62 8.63 -14.57 -5.75
C SER A 62 7.26 -14.77 -6.36
N TYR A 63 6.40 -13.78 -6.18
CA TYR A 63 5.04 -13.77 -6.72
C TYR A 63 4.84 -12.52 -7.57
N GLU A 64 4.10 -12.68 -8.66
CA GLU A 64 3.65 -11.53 -9.44
C GLU A 64 2.27 -11.11 -8.98
N GLY A 65 2.03 -9.81 -8.97
CA GLY A 65 0.74 -9.27 -8.61
C GLY A 65 0.38 -8.05 -9.43
N ILE A 66 -0.88 -7.67 -9.31
CA ILE A 66 -1.44 -6.47 -9.90
C ILE A 66 -2.08 -5.65 -8.80
N ALA A 67 -1.77 -4.36 -8.79
CA ALA A 67 -2.43 -3.39 -7.93
C ALA A 67 -3.33 -2.52 -8.80
N THR A 68 -4.58 -2.37 -8.38
CA THR A 68 -5.55 -1.57 -9.13
C THR A 68 -6.24 -0.60 -8.17
N THR A 69 -6.17 0.69 -8.48
CA THR A 69 -6.89 1.71 -7.70
C THR A 69 -8.36 1.62 -8.07
N HIS A 70 -9.20 1.32 -7.09
CA HIS A 70 -10.64 1.20 -7.31
C HIS A 70 -11.42 2.36 -6.71
N ASP A 71 -10.77 3.21 -5.92
CA ASP A 71 -11.39 4.41 -5.38
C ASP A 71 -10.30 5.46 -5.18
N ALA A 72 -10.59 6.67 -5.63
CA ALA A 72 -9.65 7.78 -5.50
C ALA A 72 -10.44 9.08 -5.37
N ASP A 73 -10.28 9.75 -4.24
CA ASP A 73 -10.92 11.03 -3.96
C ASP A 73 -9.82 12.01 -3.56
N ARG A 74 -9.34 12.74 -4.52
CA ARG A 74 -8.21 13.66 -4.35
C ARG A 74 -8.56 14.83 -3.43
N PRO A 75 -7.70 15.17 -2.48
CA PRO A 75 -6.45 14.52 -2.05
C PRO A 75 -6.62 13.68 -0.78
N SER A 76 -7.80 13.14 -0.50
CA SER A 76 -8.16 12.59 0.81
C SER A 76 -8.16 11.09 0.89
N LEU A 77 -8.43 10.39 -0.21
CA LEU A 77 -8.64 8.94 -0.14
C LEU A 77 -8.11 8.24 -1.40
N MET A 78 -7.37 7.16 -1.18
CA MET A 78 -6.96 6.26 -2.25
C MET A 78 -7.12 4.82 -1.76
N ALA A 79 -7.85 4.01 -2.49
CA ALA A 79 -8.04 2.60 -2.16
C ALA A 79 -7.56 1.73 -3.32
N VAL A 80 -6.67 0.80 -3.02
CA VAL A 80 -5.99 -0.03 -4.00
C VAL A 80 -6.21 -1.50 -3.68
N THR A 81 -6.65 -2.27 -4.68
CA THR A 81 -6.77 -3.72 -4.56
C THR A 81 -5.46 -4.36 -5.00
N ILE A 82 -4.92 -5.22 -4.15
CA ILE A 82 -3.72 -6.00 -4.42
C ILE A 82 -4.16 -7.42 -4.73
N ASP A 83 -3.75 -7.93 -5.89
CA ASP A 83 -4.14 -9.26 -6.35
C ASP A 83 -2.90 -10.06 -6.70
N THR A 84 -2.64 -11.11 -5.93
CA THR A 84 -1.57 -12.08 -6.19
C THR A 84 -2.17 -13.48 -6.21
N PRO A 85 -1.45 -14.49 -6.73
CA PRO A 85 -1.97 -15.87 -6.70
C PRO A 85 -2.27 -16.39 -5.30
N GLU A 86 -1.59 -15.89 -4.28
CA GLU A 86 -1.69 -16.43 -2.92
C GLU A 86 -2.60 -15.61 -2.01
N VAL A 87 -2.67 -14.30 -2.23
CA VAL A 87 -3.33 -13.38 -1.31
C VAL A 87 -4.01 -12.27 -2.10
N MET A 88 -5.19 -11.88 -1.66
CA MET A 88 -5.83 -10.63 -2.07
C MET A 88 -5.80 -9.65 -0.91
N GLY A 89 -5.60 -8.39 -1.22
CA GLY A 89 -5.60 -7.34 -0.21
C GLY A 89 -6.20 -6.06 -0.72
N THR A 90 -6.59 -5.19 0.21
CA THR A 90 -7.03 -3.84 -0.09
C THR A 90 -6.26 -2.90 0.83
N ILE A 91 -5.56 -1.96 0.23
CA ILE A 91 -4.88 -0.89 0.96
C ILE A 91 -5.72 0.37 0.80
N THR A 92 -6.09 0.98 1.91
CA THR A 92 -6.79 2.25 1.92
C THR A 92 -5.91 3.28 2.62
N VAL A 93 -5.65 4.41 1.95
CA VAL A 93 -4.88 5.50 2.51
C VAL A 93 -5.79 6.71 2.61
N GLU A 94 -5.92 7.26 3.81
CA GLU A 94 -6.68 8.47 4.07
C GLU A 94 -5.72 9.58 4.47
N LEU A 95 -5.91 10.75 3.87
CA LEU A 95 -5.11 11.94 4.13
C LEU A 95 -6.01 13.03 4.68
N THR A 96 -5.73 13.47 5.90
CA THR A 96 -6.51 14.53 6.55
C THR A 96 -5.58 15.69 6.86
N PRO A 97 -5.87 16.91 6.36
CA PRO A 97 -5.05 18.07 6.69
C PRO A 97 -4.99 18.28 8.21
N SER A 98 -3.80 18.56 8.71
CA SER A 98 -3.57 18.87 10.12
C SER A 98 -2.88 20.22 10.25
N ASN A 99 -2.98 20.85 11.39
CA ASN A 99 -2.31 22.12 11.66
C ASN A 99 -0.90 21.87 12.19
N PRO A 100 0.09 22.69 11.81
CA PRO A 100 0.06 23.85 10.89
C PRO A 100 0.58 23.50 9.50
N GLY A 101 -0.28 23.06 8.59
CA GLY A 101 0.11 22.80 7.20
C GLY A 101 0.63 21.41 6.91
N GLY A 102 0.50 20.50 7.89
CA GLY A 102 0.84 19.09 7.69
C GLY A 102 -0.35 18.24 7.32
N THR A 103 -0.16 16.95 7.34
CA THR A 103 -1.17 15.97 6.98
C THR A 103 -1.07 14.76 7.92
N ASP A 104 -2.22 14.28 8.36
CA ASP A 104 -2.30 12.98 9.05
C ASP A 104 -2.65 11.92 8.00
N MET A 105 -1.79 10.91 7.91
CA MET A 105 -2.00 9.79 7.00
C MET A 105 -2.38 8.56 7.81
N THR A 106 -3.51 7.94 7.46
CA THR A 106 -3.92 6.67 8.04
C THR A 106 -3.98 5.64 6.92
N ALA A 107 -3.22 4.58 7.06
CA ALA A 107 -3.20 3.49 6.10
C ALA A 107 -3.75 2.23 6.74
N SER A 108 -4.60 1.54 6.01
CA SER A 108 -5.20 0.28 6.45
C SER A 108 -4.98 -0.76 5.36
N LEU A 109 -4.60 -1.96 5.76
CA LEU A 109 -4.43 -3.08 4.87
C LEU A 109 -5.31 -4.21 5.37
N LYS A 110 -6.19 -4.71 4.52
CA LYS A 110 -7.00 -5.88 4.77
C LYS A 110 -6.57 -6.98 3.81
N MET A 111 -6.32 -8.18 4.31
CA MET A 111 -5.82 -9.29 3.51
C MET A 111 -6.71 -10.51 3.68
N LYS A 112 -6.76 -11.33 2.64
CA LYS A 112 -7.39 -12.65 2.71
C LYS A 112 -6.64 -13.62 1.81
N PRO A 113 -6.59 -14.93 2.17
CA PRO A 113 -5.95 -15.93 1.33
C PRO A 113 -6.82 -16.25 0.11
N ARG A 114 -6.15 -16.71 -0.95
CA ARG A 114 -6.83 -17.19 -2.17
C ARG A 114 -6.60 -18.68 -2.31
N GLY A 115 -7.62 -19.47 -2.18
CA GLY A 115 -7.54 -20.91 -2.38
C GLY A 115 -7.05 -21.68 -1.16
N VAL A 116 -7.07 -22.99 -1.28
CA VAL A 116 -6.86 -23.92 -0.17
C VAL A 116 -5.41 -23.91 0.34
N LEU A 117 -4.45 -23.90 -0.58
CA LEU A 117 -3.04 -23.92 -0.18
C LEU A 117 -2.64 -22.60 0.47
N SER A 118 -3.19 -21.49 -0.01
CA SER A 118 -2.93 -20.17 0.55
C SER A 118 -3.39 -20.05 2.00
N VAL A 119 -4.49 -20.72 2.36
CA VAL A 119 -5.00 -20.71 3.73
C VAL A 119 -3.98 -21.27 4.70
N LEU A 120 -3.20 -22.27 4.27
CA LEU A 120 -2.20 -22.91 5.13
C LEU A 120 -1.00 -22.00 5.41
N VAL A 121 -0.60 -21.17 4.44
CA VAL A 121 0.56 -20.27 4.58
C VAL A 121 0.18 -18.87 4.98
N PHE A 122 -1.10 -18.54 4.93
CA PHE A 122 -1.59 -17.18 5.21
C PHE A 122 -1.15 -16.64 6.58
N PRO A 123 -1.21 -17.41 7.68
CA PRO A 123 -0.77 -16.90 8.97
C PRO A 123 0.69 -16.43 8.96
N VAL A 124 1.56 -17.11 8.24
CA VAL A 124 2.97 -16.73 8.13
C VAL A 124 3.12 -15.43 7.35
N ILE A 125 2.40 -15.33 6.23
CA ILE A 125 2.41 -14.12 5.39
C ILE A 125 1.86 -12.93 6.17
N ALA A 126 0.71 -13.12 6.85
CA ALA A 126 0.08 -12.06 7.61
C ALA A 126 0.97 -11.57 8.75
N MET A 127 1.66 -12.48 9.44
CA MET A 127 2.58 -12.10 10.50
C MET A 127 3.76 -11.29 9.96
N ALA A 128 4.34 -11.71 8.84
CA ALA A 128 5.46 -10.99 8.22
C ALA A 128 5.04 -9.59 7.77
N VAL A 129 3.87 -9.47 7.14
CA VAL A 129 3.34 -8.17 6.70
C VAL A 129 3.02 -7.30 7.90
N GLY A 130 2.33 -7.85 8.90
CA GLY A 130 1.90 -7.11 10.08
C GLY A 130 3.06 -6.56 10.90
N SER A 131 4.15 -7.30 11.02
CA SER A 131 5.33 -6.85 11.78
C SER A 131 6.06 -5.71 11.06
N GLY A 132 6.00 -5.65 9.73
CA GLY A 132 6.65 -4.60 8.96
C GLY A 132 5.75 -3.43 8.58
N PHE A 133 4.44 -3.58 8.72
CA PHE A 133 3.49 -2.59 8.21
C PHE A 133 3.67 -1.19 8.81
N PRO A 134 3.78 -1.01 10.14
CA PRO A 134 3.97 0.33 10.70
C PRO A 134 5.22 1.02 10.16
N ARG A 135 6.32 0.29 10.06
CA ARG A 135 7.56 0.83 9.55
C ARG A 135 7.45 1.25 8.08
N GLN A 136 6.76 0.46 7.28
CA GLN A 136 6.55 0.78 5.87
C GLN A 136 5.72 2.05 5.69
N ILE A 137 4.70 2.23 6.51
CA ILE A 137 3.88 3.43 6.45
C ILE A 137 4.69 4.65 6.89
N GLU A 138 5.55 4.51 7.91
CA GLU A 138 6.44 5.58 8.32
C GLU A 138 7.46 5.93 7.21
N GLU A 139 7.94 4.95 6.46
CA GLU A 139 8.85 5.20 5.33
C GLU A 139 8.14 5.95 4.21
N ILE A 140 6.89 5.62 3.92
CA ILE A 140 6.09 6.35 2.94
C ILE A 140 5.86 7.79 3.41
N ALA A 141 5.55 7.97 4.68
CA ALA A 141 5.40 9.31 5.26
C ALA A 141 6.69 10.13 5.14
N ALA A 142 7.84 9.51 5.38
CA ALA A 142 9.13 10.18 5.23
C ALA A 142 9.38 10.59 3.76
N ARG A 143 8.94 9.78 2.82
CA ARG A 143 9.03 10.12 1.40
C ARG A 143 8.16 11.31 1.03
N MET A 144 7.03 11.47 1.71
CA MET A 144 6.14 12.62 1.52
C MET A 144 6.74 13.90 2.11
N ASP A 145 7.57 13.79 3.15
CA ASP A 145 8.23 14.93 3.78
C ASP A 145 9.34 15.54 2.91
N ALA A 146 9.84 14.78 1.96
CA ALA A 146 10.98 15.18 1.13
C ALA A 146 10.64 16.26 0.09
#